data_155daadaf0e76a3560c99190d53fc6df
#
_entry.id   155daadaf0e76a3560c99190d53fc6df
#
_cell.length_a   1.000
_cell.length_b   1.000
_cell.length_c   1.000
_cell.angle_alpha   90.00
_cell.angle_beta   90.00
_cell.angle_gamma   90.00
#
_symmetry.space_group_name_H-M   'P 1'
#
loop_
_entity.id
_entity.type
_entity.pdbx_description
1 polymer ?
#
loop_
_entity_poly.entity_id
_entity_poly.type
_entity_poly.pdbx_seq_one_letter_code
_entity_poly.pdbx_strand_id
1 'polypeptide(L)'
;MVEHCVAVGAAPLGAMALALNHLQRQAILDNPASGLSLARQIAMISYKSSDLFAERYGRNPNRNGEDPHRSLADRYNIGGYLNYQGDIFTKRFDPDAYLIITKLMDNFDPQIGYDTLQAALSRITARILMIGIESDWLFPPEDVEALAARMKAANVAVEYAKLITTHGHDGFLAEPEQFVPAVRKFLQA
;
A
#
# COMPACT_ATOMS: atom_id res chain seq x y z
N MET A 1 6.56 -12.19 23.34
CA MET A 1 7.57 -12.41 22.28
C MET A 1 6.80 -12.90 21.06
N VAL A 2 7.08 -12.40 19.86
CA VAL A 2 6.43 -12.87 18.61
C VAL A 2 7.24 -14.03 18.08
N GLU A 3 6.58 -15.18 17.84
CA GLU A 3 7.24 -16.39 17.31
C GLU A 3 7.17 -16.44 15.78
N HIS A 4 6.05 -16.00 15.21
CA HIS A 4 5.82 -15.98 13.76
C HIS A 4 5.31 -14.60 13.35
N CYS A 5 5.78 -14.09 12.22
CA CYS A 5 5.34 -12.83 11.62
C CYS A 5 5.06 -13.04 10.12
N VAL A 6 3.93 -12.57 9.65
CA VAL A 6 3.60 -12.51 8.22
C VAL A 6 3.52 -11.04 7.81
N ALA A 7 4.39 -10.62 6.91
CA ALA A 7 4.42 -9.27 6.36
C ALA A 7 4.03 -9.32 4.87
N VAL A 8 3.00 -8.58 4.51
CA VAL A 8 2.44 -8.57 3.16
C VAL A 8 2.55 -7.18 2.57
N GLY A 9 3.14 -7.05 1.39
CA GLY A 9 3.31 -5.76 0.72
C GLY A 9 3.97 -4.73 1.66
N ALA A 10 5.05 -5.10 2.34
CA ALA A 10 5.69 -4.28 3.35
C ALA A 10 7.21 -4.26 3.21
N ALA A 11 7.75 -3.07 3.07
CA ALA A 11 9.19 -2.75 3.04
C ALA A 11 9.38 -1.29 3.48
N PRO A 12 10.59 -0.80 3.77
CA PRO A 12 10.86 0.63 3.86
C PRO A 12 10.39 1.34 2.58
N LEU A 13 9.73 2.49 2.75
CA LEU A 13 9.12 3.19 1.62
C LEU A 13 10.18 3.70 0.63
N GLY A 14 9.99 3.38 -0.64
CA GLY A 14 10.75 3.97 -1.75
C GLY A 14 10.33 5.41 -2.03
N ALA A 15 11.09 6.11 -2.88
CA ALA A 15 10.88 7.53 -3.19
C ALA A 15 9.47 7.84 -3.71
N MET A 16 8.86 6.95 -4.51
CA MET A 16 7.50 7.12 -5.03
C MET A 16 6.46 7.11 -3.89
N ALA A 17 6.55 6.17 -2.98
CA ALA A 17 5.65 6.08 -1.83
C ALA A 17 5.81 7.28 -0.88
N LEU A 18 7.06 7.74 -0.64
CA LEU A 18 7.34 8.97 0.11
C LEU A 18 6.73 10.20 -0.56
N ALA A 19 6.79 10.30 -1.90
CA ALA A 19 6.18 11.40 -2.64
C ALA A 19 4.64 11.39 -2.52
N LEU A 20 4.02 10.21 -2.61
CA LEU A 20 2.57 10.07 -2.42
C LEU A 20 2.16 10.48 -1.00
N ASN A 21 2.86 10.03 0.02
CA ASN A 21 2.61 10.42 1.41
C ASN A 21 2.80 11.93 1.62
N HIS A 22 3.81 12.53 0.98
CA HIS A 22 4.01 13.98 1.02
C HIS A 22 2.79 14.72 0.46
N LEU A 23 2.32 14.36 -0.75
CA LEU A 23 1.16 14.99 -1.38
C LEU A 23 -0.12 14.80 -0.57
N GLN A 24 -0.32 13.64 0.02
CA GLN A 24 -1.47 13.37 0.87
C GLN A 24 -1.49 14.26 2.11
N ARG A 25 -0.34 14.41 2.79
CA ARG A 25 -0.23 15.32 3.94
C ARG A 25 -0.39 16.78 3.53
N GLN A 26 0.21 17.17 2.40
CA GLN A 26 0.06 18.54 1.88
C GLN A 26 -1.42 18.87 1.63
N ALA A 27 -2.17 17.96 1.00
CA ALA A 27 -3.60 18.15 0.78
C ALA A 27 -4.39 18.42 2.07
N ILE A 28 -4.07 17.70 3.16
CA ILE A 28 -4.72 17.89 4.46
C ILE A 28 -4.31 19.23 5.08
N LEU A 29 -3.02 19.59 5.04
CA LEU A 29 -2.50 20.82 5.64
C LEU A 29 -3.01 22.07 4.92
N ASP A 30 -3.12 22.02 3.59
CA ASP A 30 -3.58 23.15 2.77
C ASP A 30 -5.09 23.37 2.91
N ASN A 31 -5.87 22.32 3.10
CA ASN A 31 -7.32 22.40 3.26
C ASN A 31 -7.85 21.35 4.25
N PRO A 32 -7.86 21.64 5.56
CA PRO A 32 -8.36 20.68 6.55
C PRO A 32 -9.79 20.18 6.33
N ALA A 33 -10.65 20.98 5.67
CA ALA A 33 -12.05 20.62 5.47
C ALA A 33 -12.25 19.54 4.40
N SER A 34 -11.43 19.52 3.33
CA SER A 34 -11.56 18.58 2.21
C SER A 34 -10.29 17.77 1.93
N GLY A 35 -9.19 18.14 2.56
CA GLY A 35 -7.87 17.54 2.29
C GLY A 35 -7.79 16.07 2.62
N LEU A 36 -8.48 15.61 3.68
CA LEU A 36 -8.52 14.19 4.02
C LEU A 36 -9.21 13.36 2.91
N SER A 37 -10.28 13.90 2.29
CA SER A 37 -10.91 13.25 1.13
C SER A 37 -9.93 13.15 -0.04
N LEU A 38 -9.21 14.23 -0.35
CA LEU A 38 -8.22 14.23 -1.43
C LEU A 38 -7.03 13.30 -1.13
N ALA A 39 -6.53 13.32 0.10
CA ALA A 39 -5.47 12.40 0.53
C ALA A 39 -5.89 10.93 0.33
N ARG A 40 -7.13 10.58 0.69
CA ARG A 40 -7.66 9.24 0.45
C ARG A 40 -7.77 8.89 -1.03
N GLN A 41 -8.17 9.84 -1.88
CA GLN A 41 -8.22 9.64 -3.33
C GLN A 41 -6.83 9.33 -3.89
N ILE A 42 -5.79 10.08 -3.47
CA ILE A 42 -4.40 9.83 -3.84
C ILE A 42 -3.97 8.42 -3.40
N ALA A 43 -4.26 8.04 -2.16
CA ALA A 43 -3.97 6.71 -1.64
C ALA A 43 -4.66 5.59 -2.45
N MET A 44 -5.93 5.78 -2.83
CA MET A 44 -6.67 4.78 -3.60
C MET A 44 -6.05 4.51 -4.98
N ILE A 45 -5.38 5.50 -5.58
CA ILE A 45 -4.65 5.30 -6.83
C ILE A 45 -3.49 4.31 -6.59
N SER A 46 -2.76 4.45 -5.48
CA SER A 46 -1.60 3.60 -5.19
C SER A 46 -1.96 2.18 -4.72
N TYR A 47 -3.18 1.94 -4.29
CA TYR A 47 -3.62 0.62 -3.81
C TYR A 47 -4.07 -0.32 -4.92
N LYS A 48 -4.24 0.16 -6.13
CA LYS A 48 -4.74 -0.61 -7.27
C LYS A 48 -3.75 -0.58 -8.43
N SER A 49 -3.79 -1.62 -9.27
CA SER A 49 -3.01 -1.63 -10.51
C SER A 49 -3.69 -0.80 -11.60
N SER A 50 -2.89 -0.36 -12.59
CA SER A 50 -3.39 0.32 -13.78
C SER A 50 -4.35 -0.57 -14.58
N ASP A 51 -4.06 -1.87 -14.66
CA ASP A 51 -4.86 -2.84 -15.41
C ASP A 51 -6.25 -3.00 -14.80
N LEU A 52 -6.33 -3.10 -13.48
CA LEU A 52 -7.60 -3.16 -12.76
C LEU A 52 -8.43 -1.87 -12.97
N PHE A 53 -7.78 -0.70 -12.98
CA PHE A 53 -8.47 0.54 -13.28
C PHE A 53 -8.96 0.61 -14.72
N ALA A 54 -8.15 0.15 -15.68
CA ALA A 54 -8.55 0.10 -17.08
C ALA A 54 -9.75 -0.84 -17.28
N GLU A 55 -9.71 -2.02 -16.68
CA GLU A 55 -10.79 -3.02 -16.75
C GLU A 55 -12.11 -2.48 -16.16
N ARG A 56 -12.04 -1.90 -14.95
CA ARG A 56 -13.25 -1.50 -14.20
C ARG A 56 -13.88 -0.21 -14.68
N TYR A 57 -13.07 0.75 -15.07
CA TYR A 57 -13.57 2.12 -15.33
C TYR A 57 -13.39 2.55 -16.78
N GLY A 58 -12.30 2.16 -17.43
CA GLY A 58 -11.99 2.56 -18.81
C GLY A 58 -12.05 4.09 -18.97
N ARG A 59 -12.63 4.54 -20.08
CA ARG A 59 -12.90 5.96 -20.38
C ARG A 59 -14.40 6.26 -20.40
N ASN A 60 -15.19 5.56 -19.60
CA ASN A 60 -16.64 5.75 -19.54
C ASN A 60 -17.01 7.00 -18.72
N PRO A 61 -18.04 7.75 -19.12
CA PRO A 61 -18.61 8.80 -18.31
C PRO A 61 -19.09 8.25 -16.95
N ASN A 62 -19.03 9.10 -15.92
CA ASN A 62 -19.43 8.71 -14.57
C ASN A 62 -20.94 8.46 -14.44
N ARG A 63 -21.76 9.25 -15.15
CA ARG A 63 -23.22 9.14 -15.18
C ARG A 63 -23.76 9.29 -16.58
N ASN A 64 -24.96 8.76 -16.81
CA ASN A 64 -25.68 9.00 -18.06
C ASN A 64 -25.91 10.48 -18.29
N GLY A 65 -25.55 10.97 -19.46
CA GLY A 65 -25.68 12.38 -19.85
C GLY A 65 -24.45 13.23 -19.54
N GLU A 66 -23.47 12.74 -18.78
CA GLU A 66 -22.16 13.42 -18.65
C GLU A 66 -21.34 13.25 -19.95
N ASP A 67 -20.64 14.31 -20.36
CA ASP A 67 -19.68 14.30 -21.46
C ASP A 67 -18.35 14.93 -21.04
N PRO A 68 -17.42 14.14 -20.49
CA PRO A 68 -16.11 14.64 -20.03
C PRO A 68 -15.25 15.26 -21.14
N HIS A 69 -15.62 15.09 -22.42
CA HIS A 69 -14.90 15.71 -23.54
C HIS A 69 -15.35 17.16 -23.78
N ARG A 70 -16.54 17.53 -23.33
CA ARG A 70 -17.15 18.85 -23.58
C ARG A 70 -17.31 19.72 -22.37
N SER A 71 -17.37 19.12 -21.18
CA SER A 71 -17.62 19.84 -19.93
C SER A 71 -16.55 19.52 -18.90
N LEU A 72 -15.93 20.56 -18.35
CA LEU A 72 -14.99 20.43 -17.23
C LEU A 72 -15.67 19.93 -15.95
N ALA A 73 -16.97 20.15 -15.80
CA ALA A 73 -17.74 19.68 -14.65
C ALA A 73 -18.07 18.20 -14.71
N ASP A 74 -18.09 17.61 -15.92
CA ASP A 74 -18.38 16.19 -16.13
C ASP A 74 -17.15 15.34 -15.91
N ARG A 75 -17.33 14.11 -15.44
CA ARG A 75 -16.25 13.24 -14.98
C ARG A 75 -16.26 11.91 -15.66
N TYR A 76 -15.07 11.32 -15.80
CA TYR A 76 -14.94 9.90 -16.05
C TYR A 76 -15.31 9.09 -14.80
N ASN A 77 -15.72 7.83 -15.01
CA ASN A 77 -16.18 6.94 -13.95
C ASN A 77 -15.16 6.76 -12.83
N ILE A 78 -13.87 6.70 -13.14
CA ILE A 78 -12.79 6.66 -12.14
C ILE A 78 -12.84 7.86 -11.18
N GLY A 79 -13.14 9.08 -11.67
CA GLY A 79 -13.27 10.26 -10.82
C GLY A 79 -14.46 10.14 -9.83
N GLY A 80 -15.56 9.55 -10.27
CA GLY A 80 -16.70 9.24 -9.40
C GLY A 80 -16.34 8.26 -8.29
N TYR A 81 -15.59 7.19 -8.64
CA TYR A 81 -15.08 6.23 -7.67
C TYR A 81 -14.16 6.87 -6.63
N LEU A 82 -13.19 7.67 -7.08
CA LEU A 82 -12.24 8.33 -6.17
C LEU A 82 -12.95 9.27 -5.20
N ASN A 83 -13.89 10.08 -5.68
CA ASN A 83 -14.69 10.95 -4.83
C ASN A 83 -15.48 10.16 -3.78
N TYR A 84 -16.15 9.09 -4.19
CA TYR A 84 -16.87 8.22 -3.27
C TYR A 84 -15.97 7.65 -2.16
N GLN A 85 -14.77 7.18 -2.52
CA GLN A 85 -13.80 6.67 -1.54
C GLN A 85 -13.33 7.74 -0.57
N GLY A 86 -13.08 8.95 -1.04
CA GLY A 86 -12.74 10.09 -0.21
C GLY A 86 -13.87 10.44 0.77
N ASP A 87 -15.10 10.54 0.27
CA ASP A 87 -16.28 10.93 1.07
C ASP A 87 -16.63 9.91 2.17
N ILE A 88 -16.48 8.62 1.90
CA ILE A 88 -16.68 7.57 2.92
C ILE A 88 -15.58 7.65 3.98
N PHE A 89 -14.35 7.87 3.56
CA PHE A 89 -13.20 7.85 4.46
C PHE A 89 -13.26 8.96 5.50
N THR A 90 -13.67 10.17 5.11
CA THR A 90 -13.81 11.32 6.02
C THR A 90 -14.84 11.11 7.14
N LYS A 91 -15.76 10.17 6.97
CA LYS A 91 -16.77 9.86 7.99
C LYS A 91 -16.24 8.97 9.13
N ARG A 92 -15.08 8.35 8.94
CA ARG A 92 -14.55 7.33 9.86
C ARG A 92 -13.09 7.53 10.24
N PHE A 93 -12.40 8.52 9.67
CA PHE A 93 -10.99 8.71 9.91
C PHE A 93 -10.67 10.15 10.27
N ASP A 94 -9.77 10.33 11.20
CA ASP A 94 -9.33 11.63 11.69
C ASP A 94 -8.13 12.15 10.88
N PRO A 95 -8.13 13.44 10.45
CA PRO A 95 -7.03 14.01 9.67
C PRO A 95 -5.69 14.03 10.42
N ASP A 96 -5.67 14.33 11.72
CA ASP A 96 -4.44 14.38 12.49
C ASP A 96 -3.84 12.98 12.67
N ALA A 97 -4.68 11.97 12.89
CA ALA A 97 -4.26 10.56 12.89
C ALA A 97 -3.64 10.17 11.55
N TYR A 98 -4.23 10.61 10.42
CA TYR A 98 -3.70 10.35 9.09
C TYR A 98 -2.31 10.97 8.88
N LEU A 99 -2.13 12.24 9.28
CA LEU A 99 -0.84 12.93 9.22
C LEU A 99 0.23 12.18 10.03
N ILE A 100 -0.10 11.76 11.26
CA ILE A 100 0.83 11.05 12.14
C ILE A 100 1.19 9.68 11.55
N ILE A 101 0.19 8.88 11.13
CA ILE A 101 0.44 7.52 10.61
C ILE A 101 1.30 7.57 9.35
N THR A 102 0.98 8.45 8.39
CA THR A 102 1.79 8.56 7.17
C THR A 102 3.20 9.06 7.47
N LYS A 103 3.38 9.91 8.47
CA LYS A 103 4.72 10.34 8.90
C LYS A 103 5.51 9.22 9.58
N LEU A 104 4.84 8.40 10.39
CA LEU A 104 5.47 7.20 10.98
C LEU A 104 5.91 6.21 9.91
N MET A 105 5.11 6.02 8.86
CA MET A 105 5.48 5.18 7.73
C MET A 105 6.72 5.73 7.00
N ASP A 106 6.79 7.04 6.74
CA ASP A 106 7.95 7.67 6.11
C ASP A 106 9.24 7.49 6.92
N ASN A 107 9.12 7.53 8.24
CA ASN A 107 10.26 7.45 9.15
C ASN A 107 10.68 6.01 9.44
N PHE A 108 9.96 5.02 8.94
CA PHE A 108 10.32 3.63 9.17
C PHE A 108 11.59 3.26 8.40
N ASP A 109 12.68 3.13 9.14
CA ASP A 109 13.94 2.62 8.66
C ASP A 109 14.48 1.61 9.69
N PRO A 110 14.55 0.32 9.35
CA PRO A 110 15.02 -0.71 10.28
C PRO A 110 16.47 -0.54 10.73
N GLN A 111 17.26 0.29 10.04
CA GLN A 111 18.65 0.56 10.43
C GLN A 111 18.76 1.61 11.54
N ILE A 112 17.77 2.47 11.75
CA ILE A 112 17.85 3.55 12.76
C ILE A 112 18.18 2.99 14.16
N GLY A 113 19.24 3.53 14.77
CA GLY A 113 19.74 3.09 16.07
C GLY A 113 20.72 1.92 16.03
N TYR A 114 21.15 1.50 14.85
CA TYR A 114 22.13 0.43 14.63
C TYR A 114 23.22 0.88 13.65
N ASP A 115 24.44 0.37 13.83
CA ASP A 115 25.58 0.69 12.96
C ASP A 115 25.34 0.23 11.51
N THR A 116 24.66 -0.90 11.33
CA THR A 116 24.33 -1.47 10.02
C THR A 116 22.92 -2.07 10.01
N LEU A 117 22.31 -2.13 8.83
CA LEU A 117 21.05 -2.84 8.63
C LEU A 117 21.16 -4.33 9.04
N GLN A 118 22.29 -4.98 8.76
CA GLN A 118 22.51 -6.37 9.16
C GLN A 118 22.49 -6.52 10.69
N ALA A 119 23.11 -5.60 11.43
CA ALA A 119 23.09 -5.60 12.90
C ALA A 119 21.67 -5.44 13.45
N ALA A 120 20.86 -4.59 12.82
CA ALA A 120 19.45 -4.44 13.17
C ALA A 120 18.66 -5.73 12.90
N LEU A 121 18.76 -6.27 11.69
CA LEU A 121 18.00 -7.46 11.26
C LEU A 121 18.37 -8.71 12.05
N SER A 122 19.65 -8.91 12.41
CA SER A 122 20.11 -10.07 13.19
C SER A 122 19.46 -10.21 14.58
N ARG A 123 18.79 -9.17 15.07
CA ARG A 123 18.04 -9.21 16.33
C ARG A 123 16.66 -9.86 16.20
N ILE A 124 16.20 -10.10 14.98
CA ILE A 124 14.92 -10.73 14.72
C ILE A 124 15.05 -12.22 15.02
N THR A 125 14.29 -12.70 15.99
CA THR A 125 14.25 -14.11 16.42
C THR A 125 13.02 -14.86 15.94
N ALA A 126 12.01 -14.12 15.46
CA ALA A 126 10.80 -14.70 14.89
C ALA A 126 11.05 -15.34 13.53
N ARG A 127 10.31 -16.39 13.19
CA ARG A 127 10.17 -16.82 11.80
C ARG A 127 9.33 -15.81 11.03
N ILE A 128 9.73 -15.48 9.81
CA ILE A 128 9.06 -14.46 9.01
C ILE A 128 8.64 -15.03 7.66
N LEU A 129 7.41 -14.75 7.27
CA LEU A 129 6.95 -14.89 5.89
C LEU A 129 6.78 -13.48 5.30
N MET A 130 7.60 -13.17 4.30
CA MET A 130 7.47 -11.95 3.49
C MET A 130 6.66 -12.28 2.23
N ILE A 131 5.62 -11.51 1.94
CA ILE A 131 4.81 -11.70 0.74
C ILE A 131 4.84 -10.43 -0.09
N GLY A 132 5.47 -10.49 -1.28
CA GLY A 132 5.37 -9.47 -2.32
C GLY A 132 4.11 -9.68 -3.15
N ILE A 133 3.53 -8.62 -3.69
CA ILE A 133 2.35 -8.66 -4.56
C ILE A 133 2.76 -8.20 -5.95
N GLU A 134 2.55 -9.03 -6.98
CA GLU A 134 3.11 -8.82 -8.32
C GLU A 134 2.77 -7.45 -8.92
N SER A 135 1.54 -7.00 -8.75
CA SER A 135 1.05 -5.74 -9.31
C SER A 135 1.08 -4.57 -8.32
N ASP A 136 1.73 -4.73 -7.18
CA ASP A 136 1.89 -3.67 -6.18
C ASP A 136 2.99 -2.69 -6.60
N TRP A 137 2.62 -1.45 -6.86
CA TRP A 137 3.57 -0.40 -7.20
C TRP A 137 3.82 0.59 -6.04
N LEU A 138 3.06 0.45 -4.94
CA LEU A 138 3.31 1.18 -3.69
C LEU A 138 4.45 0.52 -2.90
N PHE A 139 4.43 -0.82 -2.79
CA PHE A 139 5.50 -1.66 -2.26
C PHE A 139 5.90 -2.68 -3.34
N PRO A 140 6.77 -2.29 -4.28
CA PRO A 140 7.17 -3.17 -5.36
C PRO A 140 7.64 -4.53 -4.85
N PRO A 141 7.23 -5.64 -5.47
CA PRO A 141 7.60 -6.98 -5.00
C PRO A 141 9.11 -7.20 -4.94
N GLU A 142 9.87 -6.49 -5.78
CA GLU A 142 11.33 -6.52 -5.80
C GLU A 142 11.92 -5.92 -4.50
N ASP A 143 11.33 -4.88 -3.94
CA ASP A 143 11.79 -4.27 -2.68
C ASP A 143 11.50 -5.20 -1.50
N VAL A 144 10.34 -5.87 -1.51
CA VAL A 144 9.96 -6.87 -0.49
C VAL A 144 10.89 -8.09 -0.56
N GLU A 145 11.19 -8.58 -1.76
CA GLU A 145 12.12 -9.69 -1.99
C GLU A 145 13.55 -9.33 -1.57
N ALA A 146 14.01 -8.12 -1.90
CA ALA A 146 15.32 -7.63 -1.49
C ALA A 146 15.45 -7.53 0.03
N LEU A 147 14.41 -7.10 0.73
CA LEU A 147 14.38 -7.08 2.20
C LEU A 147 14.45 -8.49 2.76
N ALA A 148 13.68 -9.44 2.22
CA ALA A 148 13.74 -10.85 2.62
C ALA A 148 15.15 -11.44 2.41
N ALA A 149 15.80 -11.14 1.29
CA ALA A 149 17.18 -11.57 1.02
C ALA A 149 18.18 -11.00 2.05
N ARG A 150 18.03 -9.72 2.44
CA ARG A 150 18.86 -9.11 3.49
C ARG A 150 18.61 -9.72 4.87
N MET A 151 17.37 -10.05 5.22
CA MET A 151 17.03 -10.80 6.43
C MET A 151 17.70 -12.17 6.45
N LYS A 152 17.63 -12.90 5.33
CA LYS A 152 18.30 -14.19 5.18
C LYS A 152 19.82 -14.10 5.35
N ALA A 153 20.45 -13.06 4.78
CA ALA A 153 21.88 -12.79 4.96
C ALA A 153 22.25 -12.44 6.40
N ALA A 154 21.32 -11.93 7.19
CA ALA A 154 21.44 -11.66 8.62
C ALA A 154 21.08 -12.88 9.50
N ASN A 155 20.94 -14.08 8.92
CA ASN A 155 20.55 -15.33 9.59
C ASN A 155 19.15 -15.32 10.22
N VAL A 156 18.23 -14.48 9.72
CA VAL A 156 16.82 -14.54 10.11
C VAL A 156 16.13 -15.71 9.40
N ALA A 157 15.30 -16.45 10.11
CA ALA A 157 14.47 -17.50 9.54
C ALA A 157 13.33 -16.88 8.71
N VAL A 158 13.58 -16.58 7.45
CA VAL A 158 12.65 -15.89 6.53
C VAL A 158 12.33 -16.72 5.30
N GLU A 159 11.07 -16.75 4.92
CA GLU A 159 10.55 -17.26 3.66
C GLU A 159 10.00 -16.08 2.84
N TYR A 160 10.10 -16.18 1.51
CA TYR A 160 9.49 -15.22 0.59
C TYR A 160 8.48 -15.95 -0.31
N ALA A 161 7.34 -15.33 -0.50
CA ALA A 161 6.32 -15.77 -1.47
C ALA A 161 5.85 -14.57 -2.30
N LYS A 162 5.40 -14.83 -3.53
CA LYS A 162 4.80 -13.81 -4.40
C LYS A 162 3.33 -14.13 -4.63
N LEU A 163 2.46 -13.15 -4.38
CA LEU A 163 1.05 -13.21 -4.70
C LEU A 163 0.86 -12.71 -6.14
N ILE A 164 0.26 -13.54 -6.99
CA ILE A 164 -0.02 -13.20 -8.39
C ILE A 164 -1.44 -12.67 -8.50
N THR A 165 -1.59 -11.37 -8.67
CA THR A 165 -2.89 -10.70 -8.75
C THR A 165 -2.78 -9.40 -9.54
N THR A 166 -3.88 -8.96 -10.15
CA THR A 166 -4.01 -7.65 -10.80
C THR A 166 -4.57 -6.58 -9.86
N HIS A 167 -4.90 -6.92 -8.61
CA HIS A 167 -5.56 -6.01 -7.68
C HIS A 167 -4.63 -4.97 -7.01
N GLY A 168 -3.32 -4.98 -7.32
CA GLY A 168 -2.35 -4.07 -6.70
C GLY A 168 -2.12 -4.41 -5.23
N HIS A 169 -1.77 -3.40 -4.44
CA HIS A 169 -1.52 -3.54 -2.99
C HIS A 169 -2.66 -4.24 -2.25
N ASP A 170 -3.91 -3.99 -2.62
CA ASP A 170 -5.09 -4.61 -1.99
C ASP A 170 -5.32 -6.08 -2.40
N GLY A 171 -4.43 -6.70 -3.18
CA GLY A 171 -4.60 -8.07 -3.69
C GLY A 171 -4.85 -9.09 -2.60
N PHE A 172 -4.19 -9.00 -1.46
CA PHE A 172 -4.37 -9.91 -0.33
C PHE A 172 -5.76 -9.79 0.35
N LEU A 173 -6.44 -8.65 0.17
CA LEU A 173 -7.82 -8.44 0.65
C LEU A 173 -8.84 -8.86 -0.40
N ALA A 174 -8.51 -8.67 -1.69
CA ALA A 174 -9.42 -8.93 -2.79
C ALA A 174 -9.49 -10.43 -3.16
N GLU A 175 -8.37 -11.13 -3.03
CA GLU A 175 -8.20 -12.54 -3.42
C GLU A 175 -7.62 -13.39 -2.27
N PRO A 176 -8.31 -13.49 -1.12
CA PRO A 176 -7.82 -14.19 0.06
C PRO A 176 -7.51 -15.68 -0.19
N GLU A 177 -8.16 -16.30 -1.17
CA GLU A 177 -7.93 -17.68 -1.56
C GLU A 177 -6.50 -17.94 -2.08
N GLN A 178 -5.86 -16.94 -2.65
CA GLN A 178 -4.46 -17.03 -3.08
C GLN A 178 -3.48 -16.81 -1.92
N PHE A 179 -3.86 -15.97 -0.97
CA PHE A 179 -3.02 -15.58 0.16
C PHE A 179 -3.04 -16.64 1.30
N VAL A 180 -4.21 -17.15 1.66
CA VAL A 180 -4.41 -18.07 2.80
C VAL A 180 -3.57 -19.34 2.73
N PRO A 181 -3.39 -20.03 1.57
CA PRO A 181 -2.58 -21.23 1.51
C PRO A 181 -1.11 -21.01 1.91
N ALA A 182 -0.51 -19.90 1.48
CA ALA A 182 0.87 -19.57 1.83
C ALA A 182 1.05 -19.35 3.33
N VAL A 183 0.13 -18.57 3.95
CA VAL A 183 0.11 -18.33 5.39
C VAL A 183 -0.10 -19.62 6.18
N ARG A 184 -1.05 -20.45 5.77
CA ARG A 184 -1.32 -21.75 6.43
C ARG A 184 -0.12 -22.65 6.40
N LYS A 185 0.53 -22.80 5.24
CA LYS A 185 1.75 -23.60 5.11
C LYS A 185 2.85 -23.11 6.04
N PHE A 186 3.05 -21.79 6.10
CA PHE A 186 4.06 -21.18 6.96
C PHE A 186 3.81 -21.42 8.45
N LEU A 187 2.56 -21.34 8.90
CA LEU A 187 2.21 -21.53 10.31
C LEU A 187 2.22 -23.00 10.76
N GLN A 188 2.20 -23.96 9.83
CA GLN A 188 2.22 -25.39 10.11
C GLN A 188 3.64 -26.01 10.05
N ALA A 189 4.61 -25.27 9.54
CA ALA A 189 6.00 -25.69 9.42
C ALA A 189 6.84 -25.29 10.64
#